data_89b30b573a387476d8a4ecb0301bfbc9
#
_entry.id   89b30b573a387476d8a4ecb0301bfbc9
#
_cell.length_a   1.000
_cell.length_b   1.000
_cell.length_c   1.000
_cell.angle_alpha   90.00
_cell.angle_beta   90.00
_cell.angle_gamma   90.00
#
_symmetry.space_group_name_H-M   'P 1'
#
loop_
_entity.id
_entity.type
_entity.pdbx_description
1 polymer ?
#
loop_
_entity_poly.entity_id
_entity_poly.type
_entity_poly.pdbx_seq_one_letter_code
_entity_poly.pdbx_strand_id
1 'polypeptide(L)'
;MQDTDRYPDSLLFTPAKIGPVTLRNRTIRSAAFEGMCPGNSPSQMLLDYHESVARGGVGMTTLAYASATRNGVSFDTQLLLRPEVIPDLRRITDAIHSHGAKASIQIGHCGNMSHKSTAGETPVSASGGYNLYSYSPVRALRADELPGMARSFGDAVRMAIDAGMDCVEIHAGHGYLISQFLSPYTNRRRDSFGGSLDNRMRFMRMCMEEVMKAADGKVGVLVKTNMRDGFKGGIEIDDALVIARELEQSGADALVLSGGFVSKAPMYVMRGPMPIRSMSHYMHPWWLRWGVRWFGKMMVPTVPYAETYFLDDARIFRKELKLPLVYVGGCSTRSGIEKVLGEGFEFVQMGRALLRRPDFVNRMAAGEEAAGCDHVNYCIARMYSREMACHHCVNDIPPSLIRELDSLKRRYPST
;
A
#
# COMPACT_ATOMS: atom_id res chain seq x y z
N MET A 1 -28.16 -22.17 8.66
CA MET A 1 -28.50 -21.01 7.82
C MET A 1 -27.60 -21.08 6.60
N GLN A 2 -28.18 -21.13 5.40
CA GLN A 2 -27.38 -21.01 4.18
C GLN A 2 -26.80 -19.60 4.11
N ASP A 3 -25.66 -19.44 3.47
CA ASP A 3 -24.94 -18.16 3.38
C ASP A 3 -25.77 -17.03 2.73
N THR A 4 -26.66 -17.41 1.79
CA THR A 4 -27.67 -16.57 1.13
C THR A 4 -28.71 -15.98 2.09
N ASP A 5 -28.96 -16.61 3.25
CA ASP A 5 -29.95 -16.14 4.23
C ASP A 5 -29.41 -14.97 5.06
N ARG A 6 -28.07 -14.88 5.22
CA ARG A 6 -27.42 -13.83 6.00
C ARG A 6 -27.08 -12.57 5.18
N TYR A 7 -26.78 -12.75 3.88
CA TYR A 7 -26.38 -11.66 2.98
C TYR A 7 -27.07 -11.85 1.61
N PRO A 8 -28.42 -11.66 1.53
CA PRO A 8 -29.20 -11.94 0.31
C PRO A 8 -28.79 -11.10 -0.89
N ASP A 9 -28.35 -9.86 -0.65
CA ASP A 9 -27.98 -8.88 -1.69
C ASP A 9 -26.46 -8.71 -1.81
N SER A 10 -25.67 -9.71 -1.35
CA SER A 10 -24.22 -9.61 -1.36
C SER A 10 -23.64 -9.46 -2.77
N LEU A 11 -22.83 -8.43 -2.96
CA LEU A 11 -22.02 -8.23 -4.17
C LEU A 11 -20.64 -8.88 -4.06
N LEU A 12 -20.23 -9.35 -2.88
CA LEU A 12 -18.89 -9.80 -2.58
C LEU A 12 -18.31 -10.77 -3.61
N PHE A 13 -19.09 -11.79 -3.97
CA PHE A 13 -18.69 -12.85 -4.90
C PHE A 13 -19.16 -12.61 -6.35
N THR A 14 -19.64 -11.41 -6.66
CA THR A 14 -20.02 -11.05 -8.04
C THR A 14 -18.83 -10.43 -8.79
N PRO A 15 -18.69 -10.67 -10.11
CA PRO A 15 -17.62 -10.06 -10.88
C PRO A 15 -17.78 -8.53 -10.99
N ALA A 16 -16.66 -7.83 -11.17
CA ALA A 16 -16.63 -6.39 -11.43
C ALA A 16 -15.40 -6.00 -12.25
N LYS A 17 -15.44 -4.81 -12.86
CA LYS A 17 -14.38 -4.32 -13.76
C LYS A 17 -13.55 -3.20 -13.16
N ILE A 18 -12.26 -3.21 -13.49
CA ILE A 18 -11.31 -2.10 -13.35
C ILE A 18 -10.72 -1.87 -14.74
N GLY A 19 -11.13 -0.79 -15.41
CA GLY A 19 -10.77 -0.56 -16.82
C GLY A 19 -11.11 -1.78 -17.70
N PRO A 20 -10.14 -2.33 -18.44
CA PRO A 20 -10.36 -3.49 -19.33
C PRO A 20 -10.48 -4.83 -18.56
N VAL A 21 -10.18 -4.87 -17.26
CA VAL A 21 -9.97 -6.09 -16.50
C VAL A 21 -11.21 -6.46 -15.67
N THR A 22 -11.69 -7.70 -15.81
CA THR A 22 -12.77 -8.23 -14.96
C THR A 22 -12.19 -9.11 -13.85
N LEU A 23 -12.48 -8.75 -12.60
CA LEU A 23 -12.19 -9.56 -11.42
C LEU A 23 -13.37 -10.50 -11.15
N ARG A 24 -13.08 -11.74 -10.70
CA ARG A 24 -14.12 -12.75 -10.39
C ARG A 24 -14.96 -12.41 -9.15
N ASN A 25 -14.47 -11.55 -8.27
CA ASN A 25 -15.16 -11.06 -7.08
C ASN A 25 -14.61 -9.69 -6.65
N ARG A 26 -15.17 -9.10 -5.61
CA ARG A 26 -14.88 -7.74 -5.15
C ARG A 26 -13.66 -7.61 -4.23
N THR A 27 -12.84 -8.66 -4.08
CA THR A 27 -11.73 -8.67 -3.12
C THR A 27 -10.38 -8.48 -3.80
N ILE A 28 -9.53 -7.66 -3.18
CA ILE A 28 -8.16 -7.39 -3.64
C ILE A 28 -7.20 -7.54 -2.46
N ARG A 29 -6.08 -8.23 -2.64
CA ARG A 29 -4.97 -8.16 -1.68
C ARG A 29 -4.31 -6.80 -1.81
N SER A 30 -4.36 -6.03 -0.72
CA SER A 30 -3.81 -4.68 -0.67
C SER A 30 -2.29 -4.69 -0.82
N ALA A 31 -1.78 -3.78 -1.62
CA ALA A 31 -0.35 -3.50 -1.66
C ALA A 31 0.18 -3.15 -0.26
N ALA A 32 1.09 -3.95 0.26
CA ALA A 32 1.82 -3.72 1.49
C ALA A 32 3.22 -4.29 1.32
N PHE A 33 4.25 -3.56 1.75
CA PHE A 33 5.64 -3.97 1.60
C PHE A 33 5.86 -5.40 2.12
N GLU A 34 6.36 -6.29 1.27
CA GLU A 34 6.52 -7.72 1.60
C GLU A 34 7.89 -8.04 2.16
N GLY A 35 8.93 -7.34 1.71
CA GLY A 35 10.32 -7.63 2.07
C GLY A 35 10.84 -8.94 1.50
N MET A 36 10.25 -9.42 0.40
CA MET A 36 10.53 -10.74 -0.20
C MET A 36 11.32 -10.65 -1.51
N CYS A 37 12.04 -9.54 -1.74
CA CYS A 37 12.83 -9.32 -2.95
C CYS A 37 14.31 -9.09 -2.63
N PRO A 38 15.06 -10.11 -2.14
CA PRO A 38 16.49 -9.97 -1.84
C PRO A 38 17.25 -9.53 -3.10
N GLY A 39 18.18 -8.57 -2.94
CA GLY A 39 18.89 -7.98 -4.08
C GLY A 39 17.98 -7.25 -5.07
N ASN A 40 16.82 -6.80 -4.60
CA ASN A 40 15.80 -6.08 -5.37
C ASN A 40 15.21 -6.89 -6.56
N SER A 41 15.23 -8.23 -6.43
CA SER A 41 14.68 -9.18 -7.42
C SER A 41 13.60 -10.05 -6.80
N PRO A 42 12.58 -10.48 -7.55
CA PRO A 42 11.56 -11.40 -7.06
C PRO A 42 12.21 -12.70 -6.55
N SER A 43 11.65 -13.27 -5.48
CA SER A 43 12.08 -14.56 -4.93
C SER A 43 11.00 -15.63 -5.05
N GLN A 44 11.37 -16.89 -4.82
CA GLN A 44 10.40 -17.99 -4.70
C GLN A 44 9.38 -17.73 -3.58
N MET A 45 9.81 -17.11 -2.45
CA MET A 45 8.92 -16.77 -1.34
C MET A 45 7.83 -15.77 -1.77
N LEU A 46 8.16 -14.78 -2.62
CA LEU A 46 7.18 -13.83 -3.18
C LEU A 46 6.17 -14.56 -4.05
N LEU A 47 6.63 -15.49 -4.91
CA LEU A 47 5.76 -16.33 -5.73
C LEU A 47 4.82 -17.15 -4.85
N ASP A 48 5.35 -17.92 -3.91
CA ASP A 48 4.57 -18.82 -3.04
C ASP A 48 3.51 -18.04 -2.25
N TYR A 49 3.86 -16.83 -1.79
CA TYR A 49 2.92 -15.97 -1.06
C TYR A 49 1.75 -15.53 -1.96
N HIS A 50 2.02 -14.95 -3.14
CA HIS A 50 0.97 -14.47 -4.04
C HIS A 50 0.14 -15.60 -4.63
N GLU A 51 0.76 -16.74 -4.94
CA GLU A 51 0.06 -17.96 -5.36
C GLU A 51 -0.89 -18.45 -4.26
N SER A 52 -0.44 -18.46 -2.99
CA SER A 52 -1.28 -18.89 -1.86
C SER A 52 -2.52 -18.01 -1.69
N VAL A 53 -2.37 -16.69 -1.89
CA VAL A 53 -3.49 -15.73 -1.84
C VAL A 53 -4.44 -15.92 -3.03
N ALA A 54 -3.90 -16.15 -4.24
CA ALA A 54 -4.70 -16.41 -5.43
C ALA A 54 -5.52 -17.70 -5.31
N ARG A 55 -4.87 -18.79 -4.86
CA ARG A 55 -5.52 -20.07 -4.52
C ARG A 55 -6.58 -19.91 -3.43
N GLY A 56 -6.36 -18.96 -2.51
CA GLY A 56 -7.27 -18.62 -1.42
C GLY A 56 -8.53 -17.88 -1.85
N GLY A 57 -8.73 -17.63 -3.15
CA GLY A 57 -10.00 -17.16 -3.70
C GLY A 57 -10.07 -15.65 -3.99
N VAL A 58 -9.01 -14.87 -3.72
CA VAL A 58 -9.01 -13.43 -3.99
C VAL A 58 -9.29 -13.12 -5.46
N GLY A 59 -9.97 -12.00 -5.75
CA GLY A 59 -10.20 -11.55 -7.14
C GLY A 59 -8.91 -11.04 -7.80
N MET A 60 -8.09 -10.30 -7.04
CA MET A 60 -6.80 -9.78 -7.50
C MET A 60 -5.79 -9.72 -6.35
N THR A 61 -4.52 -10.00 -6.64
CA THR A 61 -3.43 -9.80 -5.69
C THR A 61 -2.44 -8.78 -6.22
N THR A 62 -2.03 -7.81 -5.35
CA THR A 62 -1.14 -6.71 -5.73
C THR A 62 0.24 -6.88 -5.11
N LEU A 63 1.26 -7.11 -5.92
CA LEU A 63 2.67 -7.13 -5.49
C LEU A 63 3.07 -5.74 -4.97
N ALA A 64 3.84 -5.66 -3.89
CA ALA A 64 4.12 -4.37 -3.28
C ALA A 64 5.51 -4.25 -2.64
N TYR A 65 6.05 -3.14 -2.83
CA TYR A 65 5.81 -2.19 -3.90
C TYR A 65 7.08 -2.11 -4.73
N ALA A 66 6.90 -1.99 -6.04
CA ALA A 66 8.02 -1.91 -6.95
C ALA A 66 8.48 -0.46 -7.10
N SER A 67 9.79 -0.23 -6.97
CA SER A 67 10.35 1.08 -7.30
C SER A 67 10.49 1.23 -8.82
N ALA A 68 10.06 2.39 -9.34
CA ALA A 68 10.22 2.74 -10.75
C ALA A 68 11.68 3.06 -11.11
N THR A 69 12.51 3.45 -10.12
CA THR A 69 13.92 3.81 -10.33
C THR A 69 14.78 3.34 -9.17
N ARG A 70 16.11 3.21 -9.38
CA ARG A 70 17.04 2.78 -8.33
C ARG A 70 17.04 3.73 -7.11
N ASN A 71 16.98 5.03 -7.32
CA ASN A 71 16.99 6.01 -6.24
C ASN A 71 15.65 6.11 -5.48
N GLY A 72 14.61 5.42 -5.97
CA GLY A 72 13.33 5.27 -5.29
C GLY A 72 13.25 4.07 -4.35
N VAL A 73 14.29 3.25 -4.25
CA VAL A 73 14.32 2.07 -3.37
C VAL A 73 14.61 2.49 -1.93
N SER A 74 13.86 1.92 -0.96
CA SER A 74 14.05 2.16 0.48
C SER A 74 14.74 1.00 1.20
N PHE A 75 14.51 -0.25 0.76
CA PHE A 75 15.05 -1.45 1.39
C PHE A 75 15.72 -2.36 0.37
N ASP A 76 16.78 -3.08 0.78
CA ASP A 76 17.48 -4.06 -0.09
C ASP A 76 16.59 -5.26 -0.48
N THR A 77 15.48 -5.43 0.21
CA THR A 77 14.47 -6.46 -0.06
C THR A 77 13.23 -5.92 -0.76
N GLN A 78 13.27 -4.68 -1.25
CA GLN A 78 12.21 -4.07 -2.07
C GLN A 78 12.40 -4.42 -3.54
N LEU A 79 11.33 -4.66 -4.28
CA LEU A 79 11.38 -4.88 -5.73
C LEU A 79 11.82 -3.60 -6.46
N LEU A 80 12.75 -3.74 -7.39
CA LEU A 80 13.12 -2.71 -8.36
C LEU A 80 12.73 -3.17 -9.76
N LEU A 81 11.85 -2.43 -10.43
CA LEU A 81 11.49 -2.72 -11.82
C LEU A 81 12.66 -2.41 -12.76
N ARG A 82 13.06 -3.42 -13.51
CA ARG A 82 14.09 -3.39 -14.55
C ARG A 82 13.90 -4.60 -15.48
N PRO A 83 14.42 -4.57 -16.71
CA PRO A 83 14.19 -5.65 -17.69
C PRO A 83 14.54 -7.06 -17.17
N GLU A 84 15.59 -7.18 -16.35
CA GLU A 84 16.11 -8.45 -15.88
C GLU A 84 15.14 -9.19 -14.93
N VAL A 85 14.20 -8.49 -14.28
CA VAL A 85 13.22 -9.12 -13.37
C VAL A 85 11.91 -9.52 -14.06
N ILE A 86 11.70 -9.14 -15.31
CA ILE A 86 10.47 -9.44 -16.06
C ILE A 86 10.20 -10.95 -16.15
N PRO A 87 11.17 -11.82 -16.45
CA PRO A 87 10.91 -13.27 -16.52
C PRO A 87 10.44 -13.85 -15.17
N ASP A 88 11.01 -13.42 -14.05
CA ASP A 88 10.59 -13.87 -12.73
C ASP A 88 9.22 -13.32 -12.33
N LEU A 89 8.92 -12.07 -12.66
CA LEU A 89 7.58 -11.51 -12.47
C LEU A 89 6.53 -12.25 -13.32
N ARG A 90 6.88 -12.68 -14.56
CA ARG A 90 5.98 -13.47 -15.40
C ARG A 90 5.66 -14.83 -14.76
N ARG A 91 6.63 -15.49 -14.17
CA ARG A 91 6.38 -16.73 -13.40
C ARG A 91 5.38 -16.50 -12.26
N ILE A 92 5.45 -15.34 -11.59
CA ILE A 92 4.50 -14.99 -10.51
C ILE A 92 3.10 -14.73 -11.10
N THR A 93 3.00 -13.98 -12.19
CA THR A 93 1.69 -13.72 -12.84
C THR A 93 1.06 -15.00 -13.36
N ASP A 94 1.83 -15.89 -13.96
CA ASP A 94 1.34 -17.19 -14.44
C ASP A 94 0.82 -18.05 -13.28
N ALA A 95 1.53 -18.08 -12.15
CA ALA A 95 1.08 -18.79 -10.94
C ALA A 95 -0.23 -18.21 -10.40
N ILE A 96 -0.36 -16.88 -10.34
CA ILE A 96 -1.60 -16.20 -9.92
C ILE A 96 -2.76 -16.55 -10.86
N HIS A 97 -2.53 -16.46 -12.18
CA HIS A 97 -3.54 -16.72 -13.21
C HIS A 97 -4.00 -18.18 -13.20
N SER A 98 -3.13 -19.15 -12.89
CA SER A 98 -3.48 -20.57 -12.80
C SER A 98 -4.60 -20.85 -11.78
N HIS A 99 -4.78 -19.95 -10.81
CA HIS A 99 -5.84 -19.99 -9.80
C HIS A 99 -7.03 -19.06 -10.13
N GLY A 100 -7.09 -18.49 -11.34
CA GLY A 100 -8.18 -17.62 -11.78
C GLY A 100 -8.24 -16.23 -11.11
N ALA A 101 -7.21 -15.84 -10.36
CA ALA A 101 -7.07 -14.49 -9.82
C ALA A 101 -6.35 -13.57 -10.83
N LYS A 102 -6.52 -12.25 -10.68
CA LYS A 102 -5.81 -11.24 -11.44
C LYS A 102 -4.54 -10.79 -10.73
N ALA A 103 -3.51 -10.45 -11.50
CA ALA A 103 -2.22 -9.97 -11.01
C ALA A 103 -2.12 -8.45 -11.14
N SER A 104 -1.72 -7.78 -10.07
CA SER A 104 -1.44 -6.35 -10.05
C SER A 104 -0.09 -6.07 -9.39
N ILE A 105 0.52 -4.93 -9.72
CA ILE A 105 1.74 -4.47 -9.09
C ILE A 105 1.63 -3.00 -8.70
N GLN A 106 2.00 -2.66 -7.45
CA GLN A 106 2.07 -1.27 -7.04
C GLN A 106 3.41 -0.67 -7.46
N ILE A 107 3.35 0.43 -8.22
CA ILE A 107 4.50 1.20 -8.71
C ILE A 107 4.63 2.47 -7.89
N GLY A 108 5.82 2.72 -7.34
CA GLY A 108 6.08 3.88 -6.52
C GLY A 108 7.54 4.34 -6.57
N HIS A 109 7.84 5.37 -5.81
CA HIS A 109 9.17 5.89 -5.56
C HIS A 109 9.21 6.44 -4.13
N CYS A 110 10.13 5.97 -3.30
CA CYS A 110 10.14 6.30 -1.87
C CYS A 110 10.43 7.78 -1.57
N GLY A 111 11.03 8.48 -2.51
CA GLY A 111 11.35 9.89 -2.32
C GLY A 111 12.30 10.08 -1.14
N ASN A 112 11.97 10.99 -0.22
CA ASN A 112 12.78 11.28 0.96
C ASN A 112 12.87 10.13 1.98
N MET A 113 12.09 9.06 1.81
CA MET A 113 12.16 7.86 2.66
C MET A 113 13.15 6.82 2.16
N SER A 114 13.78 7.02 0.98
CA SER A 114 14.87 6.17 0.51
C SER A 114 16.11 6.34 1.41
N HIS A 115 16.82 5.24 1.67
CA HIS A 115 18.12 5.30 2.36
C HIS A 115 19.24 5.48 1.33
N LYS A 116 20.20 6.35 1.62
CA LYS A 116 21.35 6.60 0.73
C LYS A 116 22.12 5.31 0.41
N SER A 117 22.23 4.40 1.37
CA SER A 117 22.92 3.10 1.19
C SER A 117 22.23 2.19 0.19
N THR A 118 20.89 2.17 0.16
CA THR A 118 20.08 1.36 -0.79
C THR A 118 19.86 2.04 -2.11
N ALA A 119 19.61 3.35 -2.10
CA ALA A 119 19.39 4.16 -3.30
C ALA A 119 20.66 4.36 -4.15
N GLY A 120 21.85 4.27 -3.52
CA GLY A 120 23.15 4.53 -4.17
C GLY A 120 23.50 6.01 -4.29
N GLU A 121 22.56 6.92 -4.03
CA GLU A 121 22.73 8.37 -4.11
C GLU A 121 21.90 9.09 -3.03
N THR A 122 22.05 10.40 -2.96
CA THR A 122 21.24 11.22 -2.03
C THR A 122 19.76 11.12 -2.41
N PRO A 123 18.88 10.73 -1.49
CA PRO A 123 17.43 10.66 -1.72
C PRO A 123 16.87 11.99 -2.25
N VAL A 124 15.84 11.90 -3.08
CA VAL A 124 15.20 13.04 -3.73
C VAL A 124 13.77 13.23 -3.22
N SER A 125 13.26 14.48 -3.29
CA SER A 125 11.90 14.82 -2.87
C SER A 125 11.44 16.09 -3.57
N ALA A 126 10.19 16.52 -3.27
CA ALA A 126 9.68 17.83 -3.69
C ALA A 126 10.57 18.97 -3.16
N SER A 127 11.05 18.86 -1.92
CA SER A 127 11.92 19.86 -1.29
C SER A 127 13.10 19.21 -0.58
N GLY A 128 14.22 19.92 -0.52
CA GLY A 128 15.41 19.47 0.20
C GLY A 128 15.26 19.57 1.72
N GLY A 129 16.16 18.90 2.43
CA GLY A 129 16.21 18.91 3.89
C GLY A 129 16.86 17.66 4.47
N TYR A 130 16.44 17.27 5.65
CA TYR A 130 16.86 16.03 6.33
C TYR A 130 15.62 15.24 6.73
N ASN A 131 15.61 13.93 6.44
CA ASN A 131 14.51 13.06 6.84
C ASN A 131 14.93 12.18 8.03
N LEU A 132 14.20 12.31 9.15
CA LEU A 132 14.44 11.52 10.35
C LEU A 132 14.06 10.03 10.21
N TYR A 133 13.23 9.68 9.26
CA TYR A 133 12.87 8.27 8.99
C TYR A 133 14.00 7.52 8.29
N SER A 134 14.60 8.14 7.25
CA SER A 134 15.70 7.55 6.48
C SER A 134 17.10 7.94 7.01
N TYR A 135 17.17 8.80 8.03
CA TYR A 135 18.43 9.35 8.58
C TYR A 135 19.38 9.89 7.50
N SER A 136 18.80 10.52 6.47
CA SER A 136 19.55 10.98 5.29
C SER A 136 19.25 12.44 4.96
N PRO A 137 20.25 13.20 4.49
CA PRO A 137 19.99 14.43 3.77
C PRO A 137 19.20 14.11 2.51
N VAL A 138 18.33 15.05 2.10
CA VAL A 138 17.43 14.93 0.97
C VAL A 138 17.64 16.09 0.02
N ARG A 139 17.74 15.82 -1.27
CA ARG A 139 17.84 16.83 -2.32
C ARG A 139 16.47 17.11 -2.93
N ALA A 140 16.16 18.37 -3.20
CA ALA A 140 14.99 18.70 -4.03
C ALA A 140 15.25 18.26 -5.48
N LEU A 141 14.23 17.66 -6.13
CA LEU A 141 14.22 17.49 -7.58
C LEU A 141 14.15 18.86 -8.25
N ARG A 142 15.03 19.10 -9.23
CA ARG A 142 14.96 20.29 -10.07
C ARG A 142 13.80 20.18 -11.04
N ALA A 143 13.27 21.31 -11.52
CA ALA A 143 12.15 21.33 -12.46
C ALA A 143 12.46 20.57 -13.77
N ASP A 144 13.71 20.63 -14.25
CA ASP A 144 14.19 19.94 -15.46
C ASP A 144 14.33 18.41 -15.28
N GLU A 145 14.39 17.90 -14.03
CA GLU A 145 14.43 16.47 -13.73
C GLU A 145 13.02 15.82 -13.70
N LEU A 146 11.96 16.61 -13.45
CA LEU A 146 10.61 16.11 -13.24
C LEU A 146 10.03 15.35 -14.45
N PRO A 147 10.23 15.80 -15.71
CA PRO A 147 9.78 15.02 -16.88
C PRO A 147 10.44 13.64 -16.99
N GLY A 148 11.73 13.54 -16.66
CA GLY A 148 12.44 12.25 -16.61
C GLY A 148 11.91 11.33 -15.52
N MET A 149 11.64 11.88 -14.33
CA MET A 149 11.05 11.15 -13.21
C MET A 149 9.63 10.68 -13.55
N ALA A 150 8.79 11.50 -14.17
CA ALA A 150 7.45 11.10 -14.62
C ALA A 150 7.51 9.97 -15.66
N ARG A 151 8.40 10.06 -16.67
CA ARG A 151 8.60 8.99 -17.65
C ARG A 151 8.97 7.65 -17.02
N SER A 152 9.74 7.63 -15.92
CA SER A 152 10.08 6.39 -15.24
C SER A 152 8.86 5.62 -14.72
N PHE A 153 7.78 6.29 -14.35
CA PHE A 153 6.52 5.63 -14.00
C PHE A 153 5.86 4.98 -15.22
N GLY A 154 5.88 5.64 -16.39
CA GLY A 154 5.41 5.04 -17.64
C GLY A 154 6.27 3.84 -18.08
N ASP A 155 7.60 3.92 -17.93
CA ASP A 155 8.51 2.80 -18.23
C ASP A 155 8.21 1.61 -17.29
N ALA A 156 7.95 1.87 -16.02
CA ALA A 156 7.56 0.85 -15.05
C ALA A 156 6.23 0.17 -15.43
N VAL A 157 5.26 0.93 -15.95
CA VAL A 157 3.99 0.36 -16.46
C VAL A 157 4.25 -0.55 -17.67
N ARG A 158 5.09 -0.16 -18.62
CA ARG A 158 5.46 -1.02 -19.75
C ARG A 158 6.09 -2.34 -19.28
N MET A 159 7.02 -2.29 -18.33
CA MET A 159 7.62 -3.49 -17.74
C MET A 159 6.59 -4.38 -17.03
N ALA A 160 5.60 -3.78 -16.34
CA ALA A 160 4.51 -4.52 -15.72
C ALA A 160 3.63 -5.24 -16.76
N ILE A 161 3.33 -4.59 -17.88
CA ILE A 161 2.60 -5.20 -19.02
C ILE A 161 3.43 -6.37 -19.59
N ASP A 162 4.73 -6.17 -19.82
CA ASP A 162 5.63 -7.21 -20.33
C ASP A 162 5.75 -8.40 -19.35
N ALA A 163 5.57 -8.16 -18.06
CA ALA A 163 5.50 -9.20 -17.02
C ALA A 163 4.13 -9.89 -16.93
N GLY A 164 3.13 -9.50 -17.72
CA GLY A 164 1.81 -10.11 -17.74
C GLY A 164 0.87 -9.63 -16.62
N MET A 165 1.15 -8.48 -16.00
CA MET A 165 0.23 -7.89 -15.02
C MET A 165 -1.07 -7.46 -15.69
N ASP A 166 -2.21 -7.73 -15.03
CA ASP A 166 -3.53 -7.28 -15.49
C ASP A 166 -3.79 -5.82 -15.08
N CYS A 167 -3.28 -5.41 -13.92
CA CYS A 167 -3.46 -4.05 -13.39
C CYS A 167 -2.14 -3.49 -12.84
N VAL A 168 -2.07 -2.15 -12.78
CA VAL A 168 -1.04 -1.43 -12.03
C VAL A 168 -1.69 -0.53 -11.00
N GLU A 169 -1.08 -0.39 -9.81
CA GLU A 169 -1.51 0.55 -8.79
C GLU A 169 -0.44 1.62 -8.60
N ILE A 170 -0.72 2.87 -8.98
CA ILE A 170 0.22 3.98 -8.82
C ILE A 170 0.15 4.50 -7.39
N HIS A 171 1.32 4.58 -6.73
CA HIS A 171 1.39 4.99 -5.33
C HIS A 171 1.49 6.51 -5.20
N ALA A 172 0.35 7.19 -5.03
CA ALA A 172 0.25 8.65 -4.84
C ALA A 172 -0.07 9.06 -3.39
N GLY A 173 0.03 8.13 -2.42
CA GLY A 173 -0.28 8.34 -1.00
C GLY A 173 0.91 8.10 -0.06
N HIS A 174 0.62 8.09 1.23
CA HIS A 174 1.46 7.64 2.36
C HIS A 174 2.81 8.36 2.52
N GLY A 175 3.00 9.53 1.90
CA GLY A 175 4.25 10.27 1.97
C GLY A 175 5.35 9.75 1.05
N TYR A 176 5.02 8.98 0.00
CA TYR A 176 5.92 8.63 -1.09
C TYR A 176 6.06 9.77 -2.10
N LEU A 177 6.90 9.67 -3.12
CA LEU A 177 7.32 10.82 -3.94
C LEU A 177 6.17 11.66 -4.48
N ILE A 178 5.15 11.05 -5.11
CA ILE A 178 3.98 11.80 -5.62
C ILE A 178 3.26 12.50 -4.45
N SER A 179 3.01 11.79 -3.35
CA SER A 179 2.41 12.35 -2.13
C SER A 179 3.28 13.48 -1.53
N GLN A 180 4.61 13.40 -1.65
CA GLN A 180 5.52 14.44 -1.17
C GLN A 180 5.39 15.74 -1.98
N PHE A 181 5.00 15.67 -3.26
CA PHE A 181 4.66 16.84 -4.06
C PHE A 181 3.28 17.38 -3.70
N LEU A 182 2.31 16.53 -3.42
CA LEU A 182 0.94 16.91 -3.09
C LEU A 182 0.82 17.56 -1.70
N SER A 183 1.52 17.01 -0.71
CA SER A 183 1.42 17.46 0.68
C SER A 183 2.13 18.80 0.91
N PRO A 184 1.45 19.82 1.49
CA PRO A 184 2.08 21.10 1.83
C PRO A 184 3.16 20.95 2.91
N TYR A 185 3.13 19.87 3.70
CA TYR A 185 4.15 19.57 4.70
C TYR A 185 5.53 19.31 4.09
N THR A 186 5.59 18.55 3.00
CA THR A 186 6.84 18.19 2.32
C THR A 186 7.16 19.09 1.14
N ASN A 187 6.15 19.62 0.46
CA ASN A 187 6.34 20.52 -0.67
C ASN A 187 6.37 21.99 -0.24
N ARG A 188 7.58 22.49 -0.04
CA ARG A 188 7.87 23.88 0.33
C ARG A 188 8.47 24.68 -0.82
N ARG A 189 8.23 24.21 -2.07
CA ARG A 189 8.71 24.86 -3.30
C ARG A 189 8.03 26.22 -3.51
N ARG A 190 8.76 27.12 -4.20
CA ARG A 190 8.26 28.45 -4.60
C ARG A 190 8.19 28.64 -6.11
N ASP A 191 8.47 27.55 -6.87
CA ASP A 191 8.32 27.51 -8.33
C ASP A 191 6.93 26.99 -8.73
N SER A 192 6.75 26.72 -10.03
CA SER A 192 5.49 26.24 -10.61
C SER A 192 5.04 24.85 -10.12
N PHE A 193 5.82 24.16 -9.26
CA PHE A 193 5.50 22.84 -8.67
C PHE A 193 5.20 22.94 -7.17
N GLY A 194 5.03 24.13 -6.61
CA GLY A 194 4.76 24.33 -5.19
C GLY A 194 3.84 25.52 -4.92
N GLY A 195 3.53 25.76 -3.62
CA GLY A 195 2.60 26.78 -3.18
C GLY A 195 1.16 26.33 -3.30
N SER A 196 0.42 26.77 -4.33
CA SER A 196 -0.99 26.42 -4.53
C SER A 196 -1.18 24.91 -4.73
N LEU A 197 -2.39 24.40 -4.44
CA LEU A 197 -2.73 22.99 -4.66
C LEU A 197 -2.57 22.62 -6.14
N ASP A 198 -2.98 23.50 -7.06
CA ASP A 198 -2.82 23.29 -8.50
C ASP A 198 -1.35 23.04 -8.90
N ASN A 199 -0.43 23.89 -8.40
CA ASN A 199 1.00 23.72 -8.63
C ASN A 199 1.54 22.40 -8.00
N ARG A 200 1.07 22.04 -6.80
CA ARG A 200 1.46 20.80 -6.12
C ARG A 200 0.99 19.55 -6.89
N MET A 201 -0.13 19.63 -7.61
CA MET A 201 -0.66 18.54 -8.45
C MET A 201 0.07 18.37 -9.80
N ARG A 202 0.85 19.35 -10.27
CA ARG A 202 1.52 19.28 -11.60
C ARG A 202 2.38 18.05 -11.79
N PHE A 203 3.17 17.67 -10.79
CA PHE A 203 4.02 16.48 -10.91
C PHE A 203 3.16 15.19 -10.98
N MET A 204 2.09 15.11 -10.20
CA MET A 204 1.13 13.99 -10.29
C MET A 204 0.52 13.90 -11.70
N ARG A 205 0.07 15.02 -12.27
CA ARG A 205 -0.46 15.07 -13.66
C ARG A 205 0.55 14.53 -14.67
N MET A 206 1.81 14.97 -14.59
CA MET A 206 2.88 14.49 -15.46
C MET A 206 3.08 12.97 -15.32
N CYS A 207 3.07 12.44 -14.09
CA CYS A 207 3.16 10.99 -13.86
C CYS A 207 1.96 10.26 -14.46
N MET A 208 0.73 10.76 -14.24
CA MET A 208 -0.48 10.13 -14.77
C MET A 208 -0.53 10.15 -16.30
N GLU A 209 -0.10 11.23 -16.95
CA GLU A 209 0.00 11.31 -18.41
C GLU A 209 0.91 10.20 -18.96
N GLU A 210 2.10 10.01 -18.40
CA GLU A 210 3.04 8.97 -18.83
C GLU A 210 2.52 7.54 -18.51
N VAL A 211 1.85 7.39 -17.38
CA VAL A 211 1.23 6.11 -16.96
C VAL A 211 0.09 5.74 -17.92
N MET A 212 -0.85 6.63 -18.18
CA MET A 212 -1.99 6.36 -19.05
C MET A 212 -1.57 6.12 -20.50
N LYS A 213 -0.57 6.88 -20.99
CA LYS A 213 0.05 6.65 -22.29
C LYS A 213 0.70 5.26 -22.39
N ALA A 214 1.35 4.79 -21.31
CA ALA A 214 1.99 3.48 -21.29
C ALA A 214 0.97 2.34 -21.15
N ALA A 215 -0.09 2.54 -20.34
CA ALA A 215 -1.15 1.57 -20.14
C ALA A 215 -1.95 1.31 -21.43
N ASP A 216 -2.24 2.34 -22.21
CA ASP A 216 -2.85 2.27 -23.56
C ASP A 216 -4.08 1.33 -23.61
N GLY A 217 -4.88 1.32 -22.52
CA GLY A 217 -6.04 0.44 -22.39
C GLY A 217 -5.73 -1.06 -22.26
N LYS A 218 -4.46 -1.47 -22.12
CA LYS A 218 -4.04 -2.87 -22.02
C LYS A 218 -4.16 -3.43 -20.61
N VAL A 219 -4.03 -2.57 -19.60
CA VAL A 219 -4.08 -2.90 -18.16
C VAL A 219 -4.98 -1.93 -17.43
N GLY A 220 -5.58 -2.37 -16.31
CA GLY A 220 -6.32 -1.47 -15.43
C GLY A 220 -5.36 -0.60 -14.60
N VAL A 221 -5.64 0.70 -14.53
CA VAL A 221 -4.84 1.68 -13.78
C VAL A 221 -5.57 2.10 -12.52
N LEU A 222 -5.09 1.60 -11.36
CA LEU A 222 -5.53 2.07 -10.05
C LEU A 222 -4.58 3.16 -9.54
N VAL A 223 -5.10 4.10 -8.75
CA VAL A 223 -4.26 5.06 -8.03
C VAL A 223 -4.59 5.01 -6.54
N LYS A 224 -3.57 4.73 -5.72
CA LYS A 224 -3.72 4.81 -4.26
C LYS A 224 -3.37 6.21 -3.79
N THR A 225 -4.35 6.89 -3.18
CA THR A 225 -4.23 8.26 -2.71
C THR A 225 -4.66 8.40 -1.25
N ASN A 226 -4.24 9.50 -0.61
CA ASN A 226 -4.64 9.81 0.76
C ASN A 226 -5.94 10.62 0.77
N MET A 227 -6.88 10.24 1.63
CA MET A 227 -7.99 11.08 2.04
C MET A 227 -7.55 12.14 3.05
N ARG A 228 -6.56 11.80 3.89
CA ARG A 228 -5.86 12.70 4.83
C ARG A 228 -4.44 12.19 5.06
N ASP A 229 -3.51 13.11 5.33
CA ASP A 229 -2.16 12.73 5.77
C ASP A 229 -2.14 12.28 7.25
N GLY A 230 -3.17 12.62 8.03
CA GLY A 230 -3.34 12.17 9.41
C GLY A 230 -2.56 12.98 10.45
N PHE A 231 -2.12 14.19 10.11
CA PHE A 231 -1.47 15.14 11.03
C PHE A 231 -1.67 16.60 10.58
N LYS A 232 -1.57 17.52 11.52
CA LYS A 232 -1.74 18.96 11.26
C LYS A 232 -0.71 19.49 10.25
N GLY A 233 -1.18 20.16 9.20
CA GLY A 233 -0.35 20.74 8.15
C GLY A 233 -0.05 19.79 7.00
N GLY A 234 -0.64 18.59 6.99
CA GLY A 234 -0.71 17.69 5.83
C GLY A 234 -1.93 17.94 4.96
N ILE A 235 -2.21 17.03 4.04
CA ILE A 235 -3.42 17.02 3.21
C ILE A 235 -4.63 16.72 4.10
N GLU A 236 -5.71 17.49 3.91
CA GLU A 236 -7.03 17.27 4.49
C GLU A 236 -8.07 16.97 3.39
N ILE A 237 -9.30 16.61 3.80
CA ILE A 237 -10.36 16.12 2.90
C ILE A 237 -10.60 17.05 1.69
N ASP A 238 -10.65 18.35 1.90
CA ASP A 238 -10.96 19.30 0.82
C ASP A 238 -9.91 19.27 -0.28
N ASP A 239 -8.62 19.35 0.07
CA ASP A 239 -7.51 19.20 -0.89
C ASP A 239 -7.53 17.81 -1.54
N ALA A 240 -7.78 16.76 -0.73
CA ALA A 240 -7.81 15.38 -1.21
C ALA A 240 -8.95 15.10 -2.20
N LEU A 241 -10.11 15.74 -2.03
CA LEU A 241 -11.22 15.66 -3.00
C LEU A 241 -10.85 16.30 -4.34
N VAL A 242 -10.16 17.46 -4.32
CA VAL A 242 -9.67 18.09 -5.54
C VAL A 242 -8.66 17.18 -6.24
N ILE A 243 -7.72 16.58 -5.49
CA ILE A 243 -6.74 15.61 -6.02
C ILE A 243 -7.46 14.40 -6.63
N ALA A 244 -8.47 13.85 -5.94
CA ALA A 244 -9.21 12.69 -6.41
C ALA A 244 -9.99 12.94 -7.71
N ARG A 245 -10.63 14.12 -7.83
CA ARG A 245 -11.28 14.55 -9.08
C ARG A 245 -10.27 14.72 -10.22
N GLU A 246 -9.10 15.25 -9.93
CA GLU A 246 -8.02 15.38 -10.92
C GLU A 246 -7.53 14.01 -11.41
N LEU A 247 -7.41 13.01 -10.51
CA LEU A 247 -7.05 11.65 -10.86
C LEU A 247 -8.14 10.97 -11.71
N GLU A 248 -9.43 11.19 -11.41
CA GLU A 248 -10.55 10.74 -12.23
C GLU A 248 -10.47 11.36 -13.64
N GLN A 249 -10.25 12.68 -13.74
CA GLN A 249 -10.10 13.39 -15.02
C GLN A 249 -8.84 12.96 -15.80
N SER A 250 -7.80 12.54 -15.10
CA SER A 250 -6.57 12.02 -15.72
C SER A 250 -6.74 10.59 -16.29
N GLY A 251 -7.93 10.00 -16.16
CA GLY A 251 -8.27 8.70 -16.76
C GLY A 251 -7.95 7.48 -15.90
N ALA A 252 -7.71 7.64 -14.60
CA ALA A 252 -7.59 6.49 -13.70
C ALA A 252 -8.85 5.61 -13.76
N ASP A 253 -8.68 4.27 -13.80
CA ASP A 253 -9.78 3.32 -13.86
C ASP A 253 -10.41 3.03 -12.48
N ALA A 254 -9.65 3.25 -11.40
CA ALA A 254 -10.16 3.16 -10.03
C ALA A 254 -9.28 3.95 -9.06
N LEU A 255 -9.86 4.44 -7.95
CA LEU A 255 -9.10 5.02 -6.83
C LEU A 255 -9.14 4.12 -5.60
N VAL A 256 -7.96 3.91 -5.01
CA VAL A 256 -7.81 3.23 -3.72
C VAL A 256 -7.72 4.31 -2.63
N LEU A 257 -8.79 4.44 -1.84
CA LEU A 257 -8.92 5.47 -0.81
C LEU A 257 -8.22 5.05 0.47
N SER A 258 -7.09 5.66 0.74
CA SER A 258 -6.26 5.39 1.92
C SER A 258 -5.96 6.67 2.71
N GLY A 259 -5.05 6.61 3.65
CA GLY A 259 -4.64 7.78 4.42
C GLY A 259 -3.41 7.51 5.26
N GLY A 260 -2.85 8.59 5.79
CA GLY A 260 -1.64 8.54 6.60
C GLY A 260 -0.36 8.87 5.84
N PHE A 261 0.72 9.06 6.59
CA PHE A 261 2.02 9.46 6.10
C PHE A 261 3.09 8.66 6.86
N VAL A 262 3.74 7.69 6.21
CA VAL A 262 4.55 6.66 6.88
C VAL A 262 5.66 7.25 7.76
N SER A 263 6.34 8.30 7.32
CA SER A 263 7.42 8.93 8.09
C SER A 263 6.95 9.86 9.21
N LYS A 264 5.65 10.21 9.29
CA LYS A 264 5.12 11.18 10.27
C LYS A 264 3.96 10.64 11.10
N ALA A 265 3.03 9.92 10.48
CA ALA A 265 1.82 9.38 11.10
C ALA A 265 1.58 7.92 10.69
N PRO A 266 2.54 6.98 10.91
CA PRO A 266 2.41 5.59 10.43
C PRO A 266 1.19 4.89 11.01
N MET A 267 0.84 5.16 12.26
CA MET A 267 -0.28 4.50 12.93
C MET A 267 -1.66 5.00 12.48
N TYR A 268 -1.73 6.08 11.71
CA TYR A 268 -2.97 6.52 11.11
C TYR A 268 -3.50 5.50 10.09
N VAL A 269 -2.60 4.92 9.27
CA VAL A 269 -2.96 3.89 8.28
C VAL A 269 -2.94 2.48 8.88
N MET A 270 -2.02 2.20 9.81
CA MET A 270 -1.80 0.83 10.30
C MET A 270 -2.74 0.40 11.42
N ARG A 271 -3.24 1.31 12.22
CA ARG A 271 -4.12 1.11 13.38
C ARG A 271 -3.74 -0.11 14.25
N GLY A 272 -3.95 0.00 15.54
CA GLY A 272 -3.53 -0.99 16.53
C GLY A 272 -2.21 -0.62 17.22
N PRO A 273 -1.79 -1.35 18.29
CA PRO A 273 -0.53 -1.10 18.98
C PRO A 273 0.67 -1.53 18.13
N MET A 274 1.80 -0.81 18.24
CA MET A 274 3.09 -1.24 17.71
C MET A 274 3.86 -1.99 18.80
N PRO A 275 4.31 -3.23 18.53
CA PRO A 275 5.13 -3.99 19.47
C PRO A 275 6.58 -3.47 19.44
N ILE A 276 6.88 -2.52 20.32
CA ILE A 276 8.15 -1.76 20.32
C ILE A 276 9.36 -2.66 20.57
N ARG A 277 9.24 -3.71 21.40
CA ARG A 277 10.34 -4.68 21.62
C ARG A 277 10.60 -5.47 20.36
N SER A 278 9.55 -5.94 19.69
CA SER A 278 9.67 -6.66 18.42
C SER A 278 10.27 -5.74 17.35
N MET A 279 9.77 -4.51 17.20
CA MET A 279 10.30 -3.52 16.28
C MET A 279 11.79 -3.27 16.53
N SER A 280 12.19 -2.98 17.79
CA SER A 280 13.60 -2.77 18.14
C SER A 280 14.47 -4.01 17.92
N HIS A 281 13.90 -5.23 18.06
CA HIS A 281 14.64 -6.49 17.82
C HIS A 281 15.08 -6.63 16.36
N TYR A 282 14.21 -6.25 15.41
CA TYR A 282 14.45 -6.38 13.98
C TYR A 282 15.14 -5.16 13.35
N MET A 283 15.35 -4.06 14.08
CA MET A 283 16.03 -2.86 13.56
C MET A 283 17.56 -2.95 13.62
N HIS A 284 18.23 -2.35 12.67
CA HIS A 284 19.65 -2.10 12.59
C HIS A 284 19.89 -0.62 12.26
N PRO A 285 20.98 0.02 12.72
CA PRO A 285 22.06 -0.45 13.62
C PRO A 285 21.69 -0.43 15.10
N TRP A 286 22.60 -0.94 15.98
CA TRP A 286 22.36 -1.14 17.41
C TRP A 286 21.93 0.12 18.18
N TRP A 287 22.44 1.29 17.84
CA TRP A 287 22.07 2.56 18.50
C TRP A 287 20.61 2.93 18.22
N LEU A 288 20.11 2.66 17.01
CA LEU A 288 18.71 2.85 16.65
C LEU A 288 17.80 1.90 17.45
N ARG A 289 18.21 0.65 17.63
CA ARG A 289 17.49 -0.33 18.47
C ARG A 289 17.27 0.19 19.89
N TRP A 290 18.34 0.75 20.52
CA TRP A 290 18.24 1.34 21.85
C TRP A 290 17.36 2.57 21.87
N GLY A 291 17.49 3.47 20.91
CA GLY A 291 16.61 4.65 20.77
C GLY A 291 15.14 4.28 20.66
N VAL A 292 14.79 3.34 19.79
CA VAL A 292 13.41 2.87 19.64
C VAL A 292 12.93 2.15 20.90
N ARG A 293 13.77 1.36 21.57
CA ARG A 293 13.38 0.65 22.79
C ARG A 293 12.99 1.59 23.93
N TRP A 294 13.65 2.72 24.06
CA TRP A 294 13.40 3.69 25.14
C TRP A 294 12.33 4.72 24.77
N PHE A 295 12.34 5.21 23.54
CA PHE A 295 11.48 6.32 23.09
C PHE A 295 10.37 5.88 22.12
N GLY A 296 10.34 4.63 21.69
CA GLY A 296 9.44 4.16 20.63
C GLY A 296 7.96 4.36 20.94
N LYS A 297 7.52 4.19 22.20
CA LYS A 297 6.13 4.45 22.59
C LYS A 297 5.71 5.91 22.42
N MET A 298 6.65 6.84 22.58
CA MET A 298 6.41 8.27 22.36
C MET A 298 6.45 8.61 20.87
N MET A 299 7.35 7.96 20.11
CA MET A 299 7.52 8.18 18.69
C MET A 299 6.43 7.55 17.82
N VAL A 300 5.87 6.42 18.28
CA VAL A 300 4.86 5.64 17.55
C VAL A 300 3.64 5.45 18.47
N PRO A 301 2.77 6.47 18.60
CA PRO A 301 1.60 6.39 19.45
C PRO A 301 0.61 5.36 18.92
N THR A 302 -0.03 4.62 19.82
CA THR A 302 -1.10 3.69 19.46
C THR A 302 -2.33 4.44 18.97
N VAL A 303 -2.82 4.11 17.79
CA VAL A 303 -4.15 4.50 17.31
C VAL A 303 -5.04 3.26 17.33
N PRO A 304 -6.14 3.23 18.10
CA PRO A 304 -6.97 2.03 18.21
C PRO A 304 -7.44 1.49 16.86
N TYR A 305 -7.47 0.17 16.74
CA TYR A 305 -8.12 -0.47 15.61
C TYR A 305 -9.64 -0.41 15.75
N ALA A 306 -10.33 -0.25 14.66
CA ALA A 306 -11.75 -0.46 14.50
C ALA A 306 -12.00 -1.06 13.13
N GLU A 307 -13.03 -1.89 12.99
CA GLU A 307 -13.40 -2.40 11.67
C GLU A 307 -13.85 -1.22 10.78
N THR A 308 -13.45 -1.22 9.53
CA THR A 308 -13.79 -0.18 8.51
C THR A 308 -13.47 1.27 8.94
N TYR A 309 -12.34 1.51 9.61
CA TYR A 309 -11.98 2.78 10.27
C TYR A 309 -11.83 4.01 9.35
N PHE A 310 -11.83 3.85 8.05
CA PHE A 310 -11.81 4.94 7.07
C PHE A 310 -13.16 5.18 6.39
N LEU A 311 -14.22 4.44 6.78
CA LEU A 311 -15.48 4.45 6.04
C LEU A 311 -16.17 5.82 6.05
N ASP A 312 -16.13 6.54 7.16
CA ASP A 312 -16.76 7.86 7.25
C ASP A 312 -16.12 8.89 6.31
N ASP A 313 -14.78 8.93 6.26
CA ASP A 313 -14.07 9.76 5.28
C ASP A 313 -14.34 9.28 3.84
N ALA A 314 -14.28 7.96 3.60
CA ALA A 314 -14.47 7.39 2.27
C ALA A 314 -15.86 7.64 1.66
N ARG A 315 -16.92 7.71 2.49
CA ARG A 315 -18.28 8.09 2.08
C ARG A 315 -18.35 9.47 1.42
N ILE A 316 -17.49 10.40 1.85
CA ILE A 316 -17.42 11.74 1.27
C ILE A 316 -16.95 11.65 -0.18
N PHE A 317 -15.92 10.84 -0.43
CA PHE A 317 -15.40 10.59 -1.79
C PHE A 317 -16.42 9.85 -2.66
N ARG A 318 -17.15 8.85 -2.10
CA ARG A 318 -18.15 8.10 -2.86
C ARG A 318 -19.27 8.99 -3.41
N LYS A 319 -19.64 10.02 -2.68
CA LYS A 319 -20.68 10.99 -3.11
C LYS A 319 -20.21 11.88 -4.25
N GLU A 320 -18.91 12.14 -4.36
CA GLU A 320 -18.34 13.14 -5.25
C GLU A 320 -17.76 12.56 -6.55
N LEU A 321 -17.37 11.29 -6.54
CA LEU A 321 -16.64 10.63 -7.63
C LEU A 321 -17.53 9.60 -8.32
N LYS A 322 -17.31 9.41 -9.62
CA LYS A 322 -18.09 8.47 -10.45
C LYS A 322 -17.32 7.20 -10.79
N LEU A 323 -15.97 7.27 -10.84
CA LEU A 323 -15.15 6.10 -11.13
C LEU A 323 -15.26 5.06 -10.02
N PRO A 324 -14.91 3.79 -10.29
CA PRO A 324 -14.83 2.72 -9.28
C PRO A 324 -13.94 3.12 -8.10
N LEU A 325 -14.44 2.91 -6.87
CA LEU A 325 -13.70 3.14 -5.64
C LEU A 325 -13.37 1.83 -4.94
N VAL A 326 -12.11 1.71 -4.56
CA VAL A 326 -11.58 0.58 -3.80
C VAL A 326 -11.37 1.04 -2.36
N TYR A 327 -12.10 0.46 -1.44
CA TYR A 327 -11.95 0.75 -0.03
C TYR A 327 -10.78 -0.01 0.58
N VAL A 328 -9.95 0.65 1.39
CA VAL A 328 -8.92 0.01 2.21
C VAL A 328 -8.91 0.66 3.60
N GLY A 329 -8.93 -0.17 4.65
CA GLY A 329 -8.85 0.34 6.02
C GLY A 329 -9.72 -0.46 7.01
N GLY A 330 -9.19 -1.56 7.57
CA GLY A 330 -9.88 -2.34 8.58
C GLY A 330 -10.91 -3.33 8.04
N CYS A 331 -10.69 -3.94 6.89
CA CYS A 331 -11.51 -5.07 6.41
C CYS A 331 -10.90 -6.39 6.89
N SER A 332 -11.38 -6.92 7.99
CA SER A 332 -10.95 -8.20 8.57
C SER A 332 -12.11 -9.16 8.88
N THR A 333 -13.35 -8.72 8.68
CA THR A 333 -14.57 -9.50 8.84
C THR A 333 -15.41 -9.46 7.56
N ARG A 334 -16.21 -10.50 7.34
CA ARG A 334 -17.16 -10.53 6.24
C ARG A 334 -18.22 -9.42 6.38
N SER A 335 -18.79 -9.25 7.56
CA SER A 335 -19.77 -8.19 7.82
C SER A 335 -19.22 -6.79 7.57
N GLY A 336 -17.95 -6.53 7.90
CA GLY A 336 -17.28 -5.27 7.58
C GLY A 336 -17.13 -5.06 6.07
N ILE A 337 -16.79 -6.11 5.32
CA ILE A 337 -16.69 -6.08 3.85
C ILE A 337 -18.07 -5.84 3.23
N GLU A 338 -19.10 -6.58 3.65
CA GLU A 338 -20.47 -6.42 3.15
C GLU A 338 -21.02 -5.00 3.42
N LYS A 339 -20.73 -4.44 4.60
CA LYS A 339 -21.06 -3.07 4.93
C LYS A 339 -20.44 -2.08 3.93
N VAL A 340 -19.16 -2.23 3.61
CA VAL A 340 -18.46 -1.35 2.66
C VAL A 340 -19.05 -1.46 1.26
N LEU A 341 -19.30 -2.69 0.78
CA LEU A 341 -19.90 -2.91 -0.54
C LEU A 341 -21.34 -2.35 -0.60
N GLY A 342 -22.11 -2.48 0.47
CA GLY A 342 -23.46 -1.89 0.60
C GLY A 342 -23.49 -0.36 0.59
N GLU A 343 -22.36 0.30 0.87
CA GLU A 343 -22.20 1.76 0.77
C GLU A 343 -21.82 2.22 -0.67
N GLY A 344 -21.80 1.30 -1.65
CA GLY A 344 -21.55 1.59 -3.05
C GLY A 344 -20.09 1.62 -3.46
N PHE A 345 -19.19 1.03 -2.66
CA PHE A 345 -17.80 0.77 -3.09
C PHE A 345 -17.78 -0.48 -3.97
N GLU A 346 -17.02 -0.42 -5.05
CA GLU A 346 -16.95 -1.52 -6.01
C GLU A 346 -16.03 -2.64 -5.56
N PHE A 347 -14.98 -2.32 -4.77
CA PHE A 347 -13.99 -3.29 -4.30
C PHE A 347 -13.52 -2.98 -2.88
N VAL A 348 -13.00 -4.01 -2.22
CA VAL A 348 -12.30 -3.88 -0.94
C VAL A 348 -10.88 -4.43 -1.04
N GLN A 349 -9.91 -3.71 -0.45
CA GLN A 349 -8.54 -4.19 -0.29
C GLN A 349 -8.29 -4.67 1.13
N MET A 350 -7.76 -5.89 1.25
CA MET A 350 -7.39 -6.52 2.52
C MET A 350 -5.87 -6.69 2.61
N GLY A 351 -5.26 -6.18 3.67
CA GLY A 351 -3.81 -6.35 3.94
C GLY A 351 -3.58 -7.46 4.97
N ARG A 352 -3.64 -7.10 6.27
CA ARG A 352 -3.33 -8.01 7.39
C ARG A 352 -4.24 -9.23 7.47
N ALA A 353 -5.50 -9.13 7.04
CA ALA A 353 -6.42 -10.26 6.96
C ALA A 353 -5.86 -11.37 6.06
N LEU A 354 -5.46 -11.04 4.83
CA LEU A 354 -4.88 -12.01 3.87
C LEU A 354 -3.44 -12.41 4.18
N LEU A 355 -2.70 -11.60 4.96
CA LEU A 355 -1.41 -12.04 5.50
C LEU A 355 -1.59 -13.08 6.61
N ARG A 356 -2.63 -12.96 7.43
CA ARG A 356 -2.98 -13.92 8.49
C ARG A 356 -3.60 -15.20 7.92
N ARG A 357 -4.49 -15.06 6.94
CA ARG A 357 -5.23 -16.13 6.29
C ARG A 357 -5.29 -15.88 4.79
N PRO A 358 -4.32 -16.38 4.01
CA PRO A 358 -4.35 -16.25 2.55
C PRO A 358 -5.62 -16.81 1.91
N ASP A 359 -6.23 -17.81 2.53
CA ASP A 359 -7.46 -18.49 2.11
C ASP A 359 -8.77 -17.86 2.66
N PHE A 360 -8.70 -16.66 3.23
CA PHE A 360 -9.84 -16.03 3.90
C PHE A 360 -11.04 -15.81 2.96
N VAL A 361 -10.82 -15.53 1.68
CA VAL A 361 -11.92 -15.34 0.71
C VAL A 361 -12.72 -16.64 0.50
N ASN A 362 -12.04 -17.78 0.33
CA ASN A 362 -12.69 -19.07 0.25
C ASN A 362 -13.41 -19.44 1.56
N ARG A 363 -12.84 -19.06 2.72
CA ARG A 363 -13.47 -19.28 4.03
C ARG A 363 -14.72 -18.43 4.21
N MET A 364 -14.71 -17.18 3.76
CA MET A 364 -15.93 -16.35 3.74
C MET A 364 -17.02 -16.96 2.88
N ALA A 365 -16.66 -17.52 1.72
CA ALA A 365 -17.62 -18.26 0.88
C ALA A 365 -18.19 -19.51 1.58
N ALA A 366 -17.42 -20.12 2.49
CA ALA A 366 -17.85 -21.24 3.34
C ALA A 366 -18.54 -20.80 4.64
N GLY A 367 -18.81 -19.48 4.84
CA GLY A 367 -19.53 -18.96 6.00
C GLY A 367 -18.67 -18.51 7.18
N GLU A 368 -17.33 -18.49 7.07
CA GLU A 368 -16.46 -17.97 8.13
C GLU A 368 -16.52 -16.44 8.18
N GLU A 369 -16.64 -15.87 9.38
CA GLU A 369 -16.89 -14.43 9.55
C GLU A 369 -15.60 -13.60 9.60
N ALA A 370 -14.52 -14.10 10.20
CA ALA A 370 -13.34 -13.29 10.52
C ALA A 370 -12.02 -13.95 10.14
N ALA A 371 -11.07 -13.14 9.67
CA ALA A 371 -9.71 -13.59 9.37
C ALA A 371 -8.87 -13.92 10.62
N GLY A 372 -9.28 -13.47 11.81
CA GLY A 372 -8.58 -13.72 13.09
C GLY A 372 -7.24 -12.99 13.19
N CYS A 373 -7.13 -11.78 12.67
CA CYS A 373 -5.97 -10.90 12.88
C CYS A 373 -6.10 -10.18 14.21
N ASP A 374 -5.06 -10.25 15.05
CA ASP A 374 -5.04 -9.60 16.39
C ASP A 374 -4.69 -8.11 16.34
N HIS A 375 -4.36 -7.57 15.18
CA HIS A 375 -4.00 -6.16 14.92
C HIS A 375 -2.83 -5.63 15.76
N VAL A 376 -1.97 -6.50 16.31
CA VAL A 376 -0.79 -6.14 17.12
C VAL A 376 0.43 -5.70 16.30
N ASN A 377 0.31 -5.56 15.00
CA ASN A 377 1.32 -5.04 14.08
C ASN A 377 2.72 -5.70 14.15
N TYR A 378 2.80 -6.96 14.56
CA TYR A 378 4.05 -7.72 14.53
C TYR A 378 4.62 -7.83 13.10
N CYS A 379 3.76 -8.04 12.12
CA CYS A 379 4.14 -8.11 10.71
C CYS A 379 4.87 -6.84 10.24
N ILE A 380 4.48 -5.67 10.74
CA ILE A 380 5.14 -4.40 10.45
C ILE A 380 6.47 -4.28 11.20
N ALA A 381 6.51 -4.71 12.47
CA ALA A 381 7.74 -4.68 13.26
C ALA A 381 8.83 -5.61 12.68
N ARG A 382 8.45 -6.76 12.10
CA ARG A 382 9.35 -7.74 11.51
C ARG A 382 10.01 -7.24 10.21
N MET A 383 9.33 -6.43 9.42
CA MET A 383 9.77 -6.03 8.07
C MET A 383 11.07 -5.20 8.02
N TYR A 384 11.59 -4.73 9.16
CA TYR A 384 12.83 -3.97 9.19
C TYR A 384 14.09 -4.80 8.86
N SER A 385 14.06 -6.13 9.00
CA SER A 385 15.18 -7.01 8.65
C SER A 385 14.76 -8.41 8.18
N ARG A 386 13.48 -8.65 8.09
CA ARG A 386 12.88 -9.91 7.65
C ARG A 386 11.72 -9.64 6.70
N GLU A 387 11.25 -10.67 6.04
CA GLU A 387 10.01 -10.65 5.28
C GLU A 387 8.80 -10.32 6.16
N MET A 388 7.78 -9.69 5.60
CA MET A 388 6.54 -9.44 6.31
C MET A 388 5.76 -10.75 6.53
N ALA A 389 5.55 -11.12 7.80
CA ALA A 389 4.82 -12.34 8.14
C ALA A 389 3.95 -12.16 9.39
N CYS A 390 2.83 -12.87 9.44
CA CYS A 390 1.97 -12.89 10.64
C CYS A 390 2.62 -13.75 11.73
N HIS A 391 2.60 -13.28 12.98
CA HIS A 391 3.14 -14.03 14.12
C HIS A 391 2.46 -15.37 14.38
N HIS A 392 1.28 -15.59 13.86
CA HIS A 392 0.60 -16.89 13.88
C HIS A 392 1.08 -17.85 12.78
N CYS A 393 1.88 -17.38 11.83
CA CYS A 393 2.30 -18.15 10.65
C CYS A 393 3.81 -18.45 10.66
N VAL A 394 4.54 -17.97 11.67
CA VAL A 394 6.00 -18.20 11.81
C VAL A 394 6.34 -18.80 13.17
N ASN A 395 7.37 -19.64 13.20
CA ASN A 395 7.79 -20.39 14.39
C ASN A 395 9.12 -19.86 14.99
N ASP A 396 9.71 -18.83 14.38
CA ASP A 396 11.04 -18.28 14.73
C ASP A 396 10.98 -17.07 15.68
N ILE A 397 9.86 -16.89 16.40
CA ILE A 397 9.66 -15.75 17.30
C ILE A 397 10.28 -16.04 18.67
N PRO A 398 11.22 -15.20 19.15
CA PRO A 398 11.76 -15.35 20.49
C PRO A 398 10.67 -15.32 21.57
N PRO A 399 10.74 -16.16 22.64
CA PRO A 399 9.72 -16.20 23.70
C PRO A 399 9.46 -14.86 24.39
N SER A 400 10.47 -13.99 24.46
CA SER A 400 10.30 -12.63 25.02
C SER A 400 9.40 -11.73 24.18
N LEU A 401 9.39 -11.93 22.86
CA LEU A 401 8.51 -11.17 21.95
C LEU A 401 7.09 -11.74 21.94
N ILE A 402 6.93 -13.06 22.09
CA ILE A 402 5.60 -13.69 22.25
C ILE A 402 4.91 -13.09 23.48
N ARG A 403 5.61 -12.98 24.62
CA ARG A 403 5.06 -12.35 25.85
C ARG A 403 4.64 -10.88 25.62
N GLU A 404 5.38 -10.11 24.79
CA GLU A 404 4.98 -8.77 24.41
C GLU A 404 3.65 -8.79 23.65
N LEU A 405 3.53 -9.64 22.62
CA LEU A 405 2.33 -9.75 21.80
C LEU A 405 1.10 -10.14 22.63
N ASP A 406 1.24 -11.12 23.51
CA ASP A 406 0.15 -11.54 24.41
C ASP A 406 -0.29 -10.43 25.36
N SER A 407 0.66 -9.62 25.84
CA SER A 407 0.35 -8.44 26.66
C SER A 407 -0.42 -7.38 25.86
N LEU A 408 -0.02 -7.16 24.60
CA LEU A 408 -0.70 -6.19 23.72
C LEU A 408 -2.12 -6.65 23.37
N LYS A 409 -2.33 -7.93 23.07
CA LYS A 409 -3.66 -8.51 22.82
C LYS A 409 -4.61 -8.29 23.98
N ARG A 410 -4.15 -8.55 25.20
CA ARG A 410 -4.97 -8.33 26.42
C ARG A 410 -5.32 -6.86 26.65
N ARG A 411 -4.37 -5.94 26.32
CA ARG A 411 -4.56 -4.50 26.52
C ARG A 411 -5.38 -3.83 25.41
N TYR A 412 -5.34 -4.35 24.22
CA TYR A 412 -6.00 -3.82 23.02
C TYR A 412 -6.73 -4.97 22.30
N PRO A 413 -7.82 -5.49 22.87
CA PRO A 413 -8.59 -6.55 22.22
C PRO A 413 -9.10 -6.05 20.87
N SER A 414 -9.07 -6.93 19.89
CA SER A 414 -9.72 -6.68 18.59
C SER A 414 -11.22 -6.82 18.80
N THR A 415 -11.94 -5.71 18.70
CA THR A 415 -13.41 -5.69 18.76
C THR A 415 -14.01 -6.16 17.46
#